data_14f2f181f7d3a9e300e4c58c01082e39
#
_entry.id   14f2f181f7d3a9e300e4c58c01082e39
#
_cell.length_a   1.000
_cell.length_b   1.000
_cell.length_c   1.000
_cell.angle_alpha   90.00
_cell.angle_beta   90.00
_cell.angle_gamma   90.00
#
_symmetry.space_group_name_H-M   'P 1'
#
loop_
_entity.id
_entity.type
_entity.pdbx_description
1 polymer ?
#
loop_
_entity_poly.entity_id
_entity_poly.type
_entity_poly.pdbx_seq_one_letter_code
_entity_poly.pdbx_strand_id
1 'polypeptide(L)'
;MKITFVRPRLELQPYIESFWVFESATGLPDTDSNVVVPNGCSKLIIPYDNSIISSALGNVQVSRERRLYFVGNRDSSTLLKSSSRRTGFITIEFCPNGAFPIFGIPMSKTFNGLWDGDDLFAKWGYDVREALSNLECVDHKLAFIEDELIALLRKNACRNPVVEYCVNALRSADGRIAIRQLAQQTGYSRRYLDQLFKQHVGLPPKVLAGVFRFQKFYRRWAGGQSFDALKSDLYEDY
;
A
#
# COMPACT_ATOMS: atom_id res chain seq x y z
N MET A 1 -9.21 19.88 6.68
CA MET A 1 -8.66 18.57 6.25
C MET A 1 -9.69 17.90 5.35
N LYS A 2 -9.32 17.49 4.16
CA LYS A 2 -10.20 16.84 3.17
C LYS A 2 -9.48 15.60 2.63
N ILE A 3 -10.20 14.49 2.54
CA ILE A 3 -9.73 13.28 1.85
C ILE A 3 -10.76 12.97 0.75
N THR A 4 -10.29 12.86 -0.48
CA THR A 4 -11.12 12.54 -1.64
C THR A 4 -10.66 11.19 -2.20
N PHE A 5 -11.58 10.23 -2.28
CA PHE A 5 -11.30 8.93 -2.90
C PHE A 5 -11.71 8.96 -4.37
N VAL A 6 -10.83 8.46 -5.23
CA VAL A 6 -11.06 8.35 -6.67
C VAL A 6 -10.93 6.89 -7.06
N ARG A 7 -11.94 6.41 -7.80
CA ARG A 7 -11.95 5.02 -8.28
C ARG A 7 -11.00 4.88 -9.46
N PRO A 8 -10.13 3.83 -9.48
CA PRO A 8 -9.26 3.57 -10.61
C PRO A 8 -10.05 3.23 -11.89
N ARG A 9 -9.47 3.51 -13.06
CA ARG A 9 -9.98 3.02 -14.36
C ARG A 9 -10.08 1.50 -14.35
N LEU A 10 -10.97 0.95 -15.17
CA LEU A 10 -11.30 -0.48 -15.16
C LEU A 10 -10.07 -1.40 -15.30
N GLU A 11 -9.11 -1.02 -16.14
CA GLU A 11 -7.89 -1.79 -16.34
C GLU A 11 -7.02 -1.89 -15.08
N LEU A 12 -7.07 -0.88 -14.21
CA LEU A 12 -6.27 -0.81 -12.99
C LEU A 12 -6.96 -1.40 -11.76
N GLN A 13 -8.29 -1.57 -11.77
CA GLN A 13 -9.04 -2.06 -10.61
C GLN A 13 -8.59 -3.42 -10.05
N PRO A 14 -8.09 -4.39 -10.85
CA PRO A 14 -7.53 -5.62 -10.30
C PRO A 14 -6.22 -5.42 -9.50
N TYR A 15 -5.55 -4.27 -9.65
CA TYR A 15 -4.21 -4.00 -9.13
C TYR A 15 -4.17 -2.86 -8.12
N ILE A 16 -5.14 -1.95 -8.18
CA ILE A 16 -5.21 -0.74 -7.35
C ILE A 16 -6.53 -0.74 -6.59
N GLU A 17 -6.44 -0.66 -5.27
CA GLU A 17 -7.62 -0.54 -4.38
C GLU A 17 -8.29 0.82 -4.55
N SER A 18 -7.48 1.89 -4.51
CA SER A 18 -7.99 3.25 -4.60
C SER A 18 -6.86 4.25 -4.91
N PHE A 19 -7.27 5.36 -5.51
CA PHE A 19 -6.54 6.63 -5.40
C PHE A 19 -7.18 7.47 -4.31
N TRP A 20 -6.38 8.19 -3.55
CA TRP A 20 -6.91 9.18 -2.64
C TRP A 20 -6.01 10.42 -2.57
N VAL A 21 -6.67 11.55 -2.46
CA VAL A 21 -6.06 12.88 -2.40
C VAL A 21 -6.29 13.42 -1.00
N PHE A 22 -5.21 13.77 -0.34
CA PHE A 22 -5.23 14.45 0.95
C PHE A 22 -4.91 15.92 0.76
N GLU A 23 -5.73 16.80 1.36
CA GLU A 23 -5.52 18.24 1.38
C GLU A 23 -5.82 18.81 2.75
N SER A 24 -4.92 19.63 3.28
CA SER A 24 -5.11 20.33 4.54
C SER A 24 -4.46 21.71 4.50
N ALA A 25 -5.18 22.72 4.96
CA ALA A 25 -4.65 24.07 5.18
C ALA A 25 -3.94 24.21 6.55
N THR A 26 -4.13 23.23 7.45
CA THR A 26 -3.60 23.25 8.83
C THR A 26 -2.57 22.17 9.10
N GLY A 27 -2.24 21.37 8.08
CA GLY A 27 -1.37 20.19 8.20
C GLY A 27 -2.10 18.96 8.73
N LEU A 28 -1.34 17.91 9.00
CA LEU A 28 -1.80 16.76 9.78
C LEU A 28 -1.87 17.16 11.24
N PRO A 29 -2.94 16.80 11.99
CA PRO A 29 -3.02 17.09 13.43
C PRO A 29 -1.83 16.50 14.18
N ASP A 30 -1.39 17.17 15.26
CA ASP A 30 -0.32 16.67 16.15
C ASP A 30 -0.91 15.69 17.17
N THR A 31 -1.59 14.64 16.70
CA THR A 31 -2.29 13.64 17.52
C THR A 31 -1.92 12.23 17.10
N ASP A 32 -2.21 11.24 17.94
CA ASP A 32 -2.04 9.82 17.62
C ASP A 32 -2.90 9.33 16.42
N SER A 33 -3.82 10.19 15.94
CA SER A 33 -4.67 9.91 14.77
C SER A 33 -3.90 9.82 13.43
N ASN A 34 -2.63 10.19 13.41
CA ASN A 34 -1.78 10.11 12.22
C ASN A 34 -1.02 8.80 12.11
N VAL A 35 -1.36 7.82 12.92
CA VAL A 35 -0.79 6.47 12.84
C VAL A 35 -1.41 5.72 11.67
N VAL A 36 -0.59 5.42 10.67
CA VAL A 36 -0.95 4.53 9.57
C VAL A 36 -0.60 3.11 9.95
N VAL A 37 -1.62 2.28 10.09
CA VAL A 37 -1.47 0.86 10.41
C VAL A 37 -1.28 0.02 9.14
N PRO A 38 -0.55 -1.11 9.22
CA PRO A 38 -0.40 -2.03 8.09
C PRO A 38 -1.75 -2.52 7.58
N ASN A 39 -1.94 -2.50 6.26
CA ASN A 39 -3.16 -3.00 5.61
C ASN A 39 -2.88 -4.02 4.49
N GLY A 40 -1.60 -4.39 4.33
CA GLY A 40 -1.16 -5.35 3.30
C GLY A 40 -1.04 -4.74 1.90
N CYS A 41 -1.14 -3.42 1.79
CA CYS A 41 -1.09 -2.68 0.53
C CYS A 41 0.16 -1.82 0.46
N SER A 42 0.94 -1.96 -0.61
CA SER A 42 1.98 -0.99 -0.96
C SER A 42 1.36 0.30 -1.51
N LYS A 43 2.11 1.39 -1.49
CA LYS A 43 1.59 2.70 -1.90
C LYS A 43 2.60 3.45 -2.75
N LEU A 44 2.09 4.22 -3.71
CA LEU A 44 2.84 5.27 -4.38
C LEU A 44 2.34 6.61 -3.84
N ILE A 45 3.24 7.46 -3.36
CA ILE A 45 2.91 8.75 -2.74
C ILE A 45 3.54 9.86 -3.56
N ILE A 46 2.75 10.87 -3.88
CA ILE A 46 3.13 12.03 -4.66
C ILE A 46 2.79 13.29 -3.87
N PRO A 47 3.71 13.80 -3.02
CA PRO A 47 3.52 15.08 -2.36
C PRO A 47 3.60 16.21 -3.40
N TYR A 48 2.55 17.04 -3.48
CA TYR A 48 2.50 18.19 -4.39
C TYR A 48 2.42 19.53 -3.65
N ASP A 49 2.18 19.51 -2.36
CA ASP A 49 2.07 20.72 -1.52
C ASP A 49 2.71 20.42 -0.16
N ASN A 50 3.96 20.83 -0.01
CA ASN A 50 4.85 20.59 1.10
C ASN A 50 5.20 19.10 1.38
N SER A 51 6.21 18.91 2.19
CA SER A 51 6.77 17.59 2.50
C SER A 51 5.96 16.88 3.58
N ILE A 52 5.99 15.54 3.56
CA ILE A 52 5.46 14.67 4.59
C ILE A 52 6.62 14.01 5.33
N ILE A 53 6.55 13.98 6.65
CA ILE A 53 7.51 13.29 7.50
C ILE A 53 6.86 11.98 7.97
N SER A 54 7.53 10.87 7.75
CA SER A 54 7.12 9.55 8.23
C SER A 54 8.12 9.02 9.24
N SER A 55 7.63 8.41 10.33
CA SER A 55 8.46 7.77 11.34
C SER A 55 7.97 6.34 11.58
N ALA A 56 8.86 5.36 11.41
CA ALA A 56 8.57 3.95 11.65
C ALA A 56 9.78 3.31 12.34
N LEU A 57 9.55 2.59 13.44
CA LEU A 57 10.59 1.89 14.20
C LEU A 57 11.82 2.79 14.54
N GLY A 58 11.57 4.05 14.86
CA GLY A 58 12.63 5.03 15.19
C GLY A 58 13.33 5.67 13.97
N ASN A 59 13.07 5.20 12.77
CA ASN A 59 13.60 5.79 11.54
C ASN A 59 12.69 6.91 11.05
N VAL A 60 13.23 8.09 10.83
CA VAL A 60 12.52 9.25 10.31
C VAL A 60 12.90 9.47 8.85
N GLN A 61 11.91 9.58 7.98
CA GLN A 61 12.10 9.82 6.55
C GLN A 61 11.23 11.00 6.10
N VAL A 62 11.73 11.78 5.16
CA VAL A 62 11.03 12.95 4.61
C VAL A 62 10.68 12.72 3.16
N SER A 63 9.38 12.67 2.86
CA SER A 63 8.87 12.64 1.50
C SER A 63 8.69 14.08 1.02
N ARG A 64 9.66 14.57 0.23
CA ARG A 64 9.70 15.95 -0.27
C ARG A 64 8.66 16.16 -1.36
N GLU A 65 8.12 17.36 -1.44
CA GLU A 65 7.25 17.78 -2.55
C GLU A 65 7.94 17.63 -3.91
N ARG A 66 7.13 17.48 -4.97
CA ARG A 66 7.60 17.31 -6.36
C ARG A 66 8.51 16.09 -6.54
N ARG A 67 8.32 15.05 -5.72
CA ARG A 67 8.96 13.76 -5.84
C ARG A 67 7.93 12.65 -5.82
N LEU A 68 8.35 11.47 -6.22
CA LEU A 68 7.56 10.25 -6.24
C LEU A 68 8.15 9.30 -5.21
N TYR A 69 7.33 8.73 -4.34
CA TYR A 69 7.80 7.78 -3.33
C TYR A 69 7.02 6.49 -3.37
N PHE A 70 7.71 5.37 -3.26
CA PHE A 70 7.09 4.06 -3.13
C PHE A 70 7.27 3.55 -1.70
N VAL A 71 6.14 3.23 -1.07
CA VAL A 71 6.08 2.58 0.24
C VAL A 71 5.79 1.11 0.02
N GLY A 72 6.74 0.25 0.37
CA GLY A 72 6.56 -1.19 0.33
C GLY A 72 5.56 -1.66 1.39
N ASN A 73 5.12 -2.91 1.27
CA ASN A 73 4.29 -3.52 2.30
C ASN A 73 5.00 -3.50 3.65
N ARG A 74 4.23 -3.23 4.71
CA ARG A 74 4.75 -3.10 6.08
C ARG A 74 4.06 -4.07 7.03
N ASP A 75 4.77 -4.47 8.06
CA ASP A 75 4.27 -5.23 9.22
C ASP A 75 4.22 -4.40 10.51
N SER A 76 4.65 -3.14 10.43
CA SER A 76 4.66 -2.17 11.54
C SER A 76 3.96 -0.87 11.16
N SER A 77 3.43 -0.18 12.16
CA SER A 77 2.78 1.13 11.99
C SER A 77 3.78 2.23 11.64
N THR A 78 3.27 3.29 11.02
CA THR A 78 4.02 4.50 10.66
C THR A 78 3.28 5.71 11.18
N LEU A 79 4.00 6.59 11.88
CA LEU A 79 3.49 7.90 12.28
C LEU A 79 3.77 8.90 11.15
N LEU A 80 2.75 9.65 10.74
CA LEU A 80 2.88 10.71 9.74
C LEU A 80 2.80 12.09 10.41
N LYS A 81 3.60 13.03 9.90
CA LYS A 81 3.57 14.45 10.28
C LYS A 81 3.68 15.31 9.02
N SER A 82 3.08 16.48 9.05
CA SER A 82 3.32 17.50 8.03
C SER A 82 4.57 18.30 8.36
N SER A 83 5.33 18.66 7.32
CA SER A 83 6.46 19.60 7.49
C SER A 83 5.99 21.07 7.59
N SER A 84 4.75 21.36 7.19
CA SER A 84 4.15 22.69 7.15
C SER A 84 2.64 22.61 7.43
N ARG A 85 2.02 23.77 7.66
CA ARG A 85 0.56 23.87 7.84
C ARG A 85 -0.18 23.41 6.59
N ARG A 86 0.20 23.90 5.41
CA ARG A 86 -0.40 23.46 4.17
C ARG A 86 0.22 22.15 3.73
N THR A 87 -0.59 21.16 3.40
CA THR A 87 -0.12 19.82 3.02
C THR A 87 -1.06 19.21 1.99
N GLY A 88 -0.51 18.73 0.87
CA GLY A 88 -1.24 18.05 -0.18
C GLY A 88 -0.45 16.90 -0.78
N PHE A 89 -1.07 15.74 -0.92
CA PHE A 89 -0.47 14.59 -1.59
C PHE A 89 -1.52 13.65 -2.20
N ILE A 90 -1.11 12.99 -3.27
CA ILE A 90 -1.85 11.90 -3.89
C ILE A 90 -1.26 10.60 -3.38
N THR A 91 -2.10 9.63 -3.06
CA THR A 91 -1.69 8.25 -2.77
C THR A 91 -2.39 7.29 -3.72
N ILE A 92 -1.63 6.41 -4.33
CA ILE A 92 -2.11 5.25 -5.05
C ILE A 92 -1.90 4.04 -4.15
N GLU A 93 -2.98 3.40 -3.75
CA GLU A 93 -2.95 2.22 -2.89
C GLU A 93 -3.15 0.97 -3.73
N PHE A 94 -2.10 0.13 -3.81
CA PHE A 94 -2.13 -1.09 -4.59
C PHE A 94 -2.82 -2.21 -3.81
N CYS A 95 -3.51 -3.12 -4.53
CA CYS A 95 -3.87 -4.42 -3.95
C CYS A 95 -2.61 -5.13 -3.43
N PRO A 96 -2.70 -6.05 -2.48
CA PRO A 96 -1.52 -6.69 -1.89
C PRO A 96 -0.52 -7.26 -2.91
N ASN A 97 -1.02 -7.80 -4.01
CA ASN A 97 -0.23 -8.31 -5.13
C ASN A 97 -0.28 -7.41 -6.38
N GLY A 98 -0.77 -6.17 -6.27
CA GLY A 98 -1.03 -5.30 -7.42
C GLY A 98 0.19 -4.56 -7.96
N ALA A 99 1.17 -4.24 -7.13
CA ALA A 99 2.34 -3.47 -7.54
C ALA A 99 3.30 -4.29 -8.42
N PHE A 100 3.49 -5.58 -8.14
CA PHE A 100 4.41 -6.42 -8.89
C PHE A 100 4.06 -6.53 -10.38
N PRO A 101 2.81 -6.79 -10.80
CA PRO A 101 2.44 -6.84 -12.22
C PRO A 101 2.68 -5.52 -12.96
N ILE A 102 2.60 -4.39 -12.28
CA ILE A 102 2.80 -3.07 -12.86
C ILE A 102 4.30 -2.75 -12.99
N PHE A 103 5.08 -2.92 -11.91
CA PHE A 103 6.47 -2.47 -11.90
C PHE A 103 7.49 -3.56 -12.25
N GLY A 104 7.15 -4.84 -12.16
CA GLY A 104 8.06 -5.95 -12.41
C GLY A 104 9.21 -6.09 -11.38
N ILE A 105 9.16 -5.35 -10.28
CA ILE A 105 10.19 -5.34 -9.24
C ILE A 105 9.80 -6.31 -8.13
N PRO A 106 10.67 -7.23 -7.70
CA PRO A 106 10.39 -8.09 -6.56
C PRO A 106 10.06 -7.28 -5.30
N MET A 107 8.84 -7.43 -4.79
CA MET A 107 8.32 -6.64 -3.67
C MET A 107 9.08 -6.88 -2.36
N SER A 108 9.81 -7.99 -2.23
CA SER A 108 10.72 -8.24 -1.11
C SER A 108 11.81 -7.17 -0.95
N LYS A 109 12.20 -6.51 -2.06
CA LYS A 109 13.19 -5.41 -2.03
C LYS A 109 12.65 -4.14 -1.38
N THR A 110 11.32 -4.00 -1.33
CA THR A 110 10.65 -2.78 -0.83
C THR A 110 10.07 -2.94 0.57
N PHE A 111 10.11 -4.14 1.13
CA PHE A 111 9.52 -4.47 2.43
C PHE A 111 9.99 -3.50 3.54
N ASN A 112 9.04 -2.97 4.31
CA ASN A 112 9.25 -1.97 5.37
C ASN A 112 9.98 -0.69 4.92
N GLY A 113 10.21 -0.50 3.61
CA GLY A 113 10.93 0.62 3.05
C GLY A 113 10.04 1.76 2.54
N LEU A 114 10.61 2.95 2.53
CA LEU A 114 10.19 4.11 1.74
C LEU A 114 11.30 4.39 0.73
N TRP A 115 10.98 4.37 -0.54
CA TRP A 115 11.95 4.47 -1.63
C TRP A 115 11.64 5.69 -2.49
N ASP A 116 12.67 6.43 -2.84
CA ASP A 116 12.53 7.48 -3.87
C ASP A 116 12.25 6.81 -5.22
N GLY A 117 11.33 7.38 -5.99
CA GLY A 117 10.92 6.82 -7.28
C GLY A 117 12.04 6.83 -8.32
N ASP A 118 12.90 7.84 -8.28
CA ASP A 118 14.05 7.94 -9.19
C ASP A 118 15.04 6.76 -8.93
N ASP A 119 15.24 6.40 -7.64
CA ASP A 119 16.13 5.29 -7.26
C ASP A 119 15.50 3.92 -7.54
N LEU A 120 14.21 3.76 -7.28
CA LEU A 120 13.54 2.47 -7.39
C LEU A 120 13.15 2.12 -8.83
N PHE A 121 12.66 3.10 -9.59
CA PHE A 121 12.09 2.92 -10.93
C PHE A 121 12.98 3.50 -12.04
N ALA A 122 14.17 4.00 -11.69
CA ALA A 122 15.15 4.56 -12.61
C ALA A 122 14.52 5.60 -13.56
N LYS A 123 14.73 5.45 -14.87
CA LYS A 123 14.24 6.41 -15.87
C LYS A 123 12.74 6.69 -15.77
N TRP A 124 11.89 5.69 -15.52
CA TRP A 124 10.45 5.91 -15.40
C TRP A 124 10.10 6.82 -14.21
N GLY A 125 10.72 6.60 -13.06
CA GLY A 125 10.51 7.44 -11.87
C GLY A 125 10.86 8.90 -12.15
N TYR A 126 12.01 9.12 -12.77
CA TYR A 126 12.45 10.47 -13.18
C TYR A 126 11.48 11.13 -14.18
N ASP A 127 11.13 10.44 -15.26
CA ASP A 127 10.27 11.00 -16.32
C ASP A 127 8.87 11.35 -15.76
N VAL A 128 8.29 10.48 -14.93
CA VAL A 128 6.98 10.69 -14.28
C VAL A 128 7.06 11.87 -13.30
N ARG A 129 8.10 11.95 -12.49
CA ARG A 129 8.31 13.07 -11.57
C ARG A 129 8.39 14.42 -12.30
N GLU A 130 9.18 14.50 -13.38
CA GLU A 130 9.29 15.70 -14.20
C GLU A 130 7.93 16.10 -14.80
N ALA A 131 7.21 15.15 -15.39
CA ALA A 131 5.90 15.40 -15.96
C ALA A 131 4.89 15.89 -14.91
N LEU A 132 4.81 15.21 -13.75
CA LEU A 132 3.91 15.59 -12.66
C LEU A 132 4.22 16.97 -12.08
N SER A 133 5.49 17.38 -12.09
CA SER A 133 5.92 18.71 -11.61
C SER A 133 5.41 19.85 -12.50
N ASN A 134 5.16 19.58 -13.78
CA ASN A 134 4.65 20.53 -14.75
C ASN A 134 3.11 20.60 -14.80
N LEU A 135 2.42 19.71 -14.10
CA LEU A 135 0.97 19.71 -13.99
C LEU A 135 0.53 20.43 -12.71
N GLU A 136 -0.33 21.43 -12.84
CA GLU A 136 -0.83 22.19 -11.68
C GLU A 136 -2.07 21.51 -11.07
N CYS A 137 -2.98 21.02 -11.89
CA CYS A 137 -4.24 20.46 -11.47
C CYS A 137 -4.08 19.00 -10.97
N VAL A 138 -4.67 18.70 -9.81
CA VAL A 138 -4.65 17.35 -9.23
C VAL A 138 -5.33 16.33 -10.14
N ASP A 139 -6.42 16.70 -10.81
CA ASP A 139 -7.13 15.79 -11.71
C ASP A 139 -6.25 15.44 -12.93
N HIS A 140 -5.47 16.39 -13.45
CA HIS A 140 -4.51 16.13 -14.52
C HIS A 140 -3.37 15.22 -14.04
N LYS A 141 -2.89 15.41 -12.79
CA LYS A 141 -1.90 14.49 -12.19
C LYS A 141 -2.44 13.07 -12.07
N LEU A 142 -3.69 12.92 -11.63
CA LEU A 142 -4.34 11.61 -11.52
C LEU A 142 -4.49 10.95 -12.88
N ALA A 143 -5.01 11.66 -13.88
CA ALA A 143 -5.17 11.11 -15.23
C ALA A 143 -3.82 10.68 -15.83
N PHE A 144 -2.80 11.52 -15.70
CA PHE A 144 -1.46 11.22 -16.19
C PHE A 144 -0.85 9.98 -15.54
N ILE A 145 -0.93 9.88 -14.20
CA ILE A 145 -0.35 8.72 -13.51
C ILE A 145 -1.12 7.42 -13.82
N GLU A 146 -2.43 7.49 -14.06
CA GLU A 146 -3.19 6.33 -14.52
C GLU A 146 -2.72 5.86 -15.91
N ASP A 147 -2.50 6.77 -16.85
CA ASP A 147 -1.97 6.44 -18.18
C ASP A 147 -0.61 5.76 -18.10
N GLU A 148 0.29 6.28 -17.26
CA GLU A 148 1.61 5.72 -17.01
C GLU A 148 1.55 4.31 -16.39
N LEU A 149 0.69 4.12 -15.38
CA LEU A 149 0.51 2.81 -14.74
C LEU A 149 -0.10 1.78 -15.70
N ILE A 150 -1.03 2.20 -16.57
CA ILE A 150 -1.59 1.34 -17.63
C ILE A 150 -0.51 0.96 -18.64
N ALA A 151 0.33 1.91 -19.05
CA ALA A 151 1.43 1.64 -19.96
C ALA A 151 2.44 0.63 -19.38
N LEU A 152 2.81 0.79 -18.09
CA LEU A 152 3.66 -0.18 -17.38
C LEU A 152 3.00 -1.55 -17.27
N LEU A 153 1.71 -1.60 -16.92
CA LEU A 153 0.97 -2.85 -16.82
C LEU A 153 0.96 -3.62 -18.13
N ARG A 154 0.72 -2.93 -19.26
CA ARG A 154 0.74 -3.53 -20.60
C ARG A 154 2.12 -4.07 -20.98
N LYS A 155 3.17 -3.40 -20.54
CA LYS A 155 4.56 -3.80 -20.80
C LYS A 155 4.98 -5.00 -19.95
N ASN A 156 4.61 -5.03 -18.69
CA ASN A 156 5.13 -6.01 -17.72
C ASN A 156 4.21 -7.22 -17.52
N ALA A 157 2.89 -7.02 -17.47
CA ALA A 157 1.78 -8.01 -17.41
C ALA A 157 2.09 -9.36 -16.71
N CYS A 158 2.93 -9.36 -15.67
CA CYS A 158 3.40 -10.59 -15.02
C CYS A 158 2.44 -10.99 -13.88
N ARG A 159 1.29 -11.59 -14.23
CA ARG A 159 0.32 -12.11 -13.27
C ARG A 159 0.72 -13.49 -12.77
N ASN A 160 0.40 -13.78 -11.52
CA ASN A 160 0.55 -15.10 -10.93
C ASN A 160 -0.79 -15.56 -10.33
N PRO A 161 -1.53 -16.46 -11.01
CA PRO A 161 -2.86 -16.90 -10.57
C PRO A 161 -2.86 -17.56 -9.19
N VAL A 162 -1.74 -18.21 -8.79
CA VAL A 162 -1.62 -18.83 -7.47
C VAL A 162 -1.56 -17.79 -6.38
N VAL A 163 -0.78 -16.72 -6.58
CA VAL A 163 -0.70 -15.60 -5.62
C VAL A 163 -2.05 -14.89 -5.54
N GLU A 164 -2.69 -14.61 -6.68
CA GLU A 164 -4.02 -13.98 -6.74
C GLU A 164 -5.05 -14.80 -5.96
N TYR A 165 -5.10 -16.12 -6.21
CA TYR A 165 -5.98 -17.01 -5.48
C TYR A 165 -5.74 -16.97 -3.97
N CYS A 166 -4.47 -17.11 -3.55
CA CYS A 166 -4.11 -17.11 -2.13
C CYS A 166 -4.42 -15.77 -1.44
N VAL A 167 -4.13 -14.64 -2.09
CA VAL A 167 -4.45 -13.29 -1.55
C VAL A 167 -5.95 -13.13 -1.38
N ASN A 168 -6.75 -13.54 -2.38
CA ASN A 168 -8.21 -13.48 -2.31
C ASN A 168 -8.77 -14.39 -1.23
N ALA A 169 -8.26 -15.60 -1.08
CA ALA A 169 -8.66 -16.54 -0.02
C ALA A 169 -8.34 -15.99 1.38
N LEU A 170 -7.13 -15.42 1.56
CA LEU A 170 -6.74 -14.76 2.80
C LEU A 170 -7.64 -13.57 3.13
N ARG A 171 -7.94 -12.73 2.14
CA ARG A 171 -8.80 -11.54 2.31
C ARG A 171 -10.23 -11.94 2.66
N SER A 172 -10.84 -12.88 1.91
CA SER A 172 -12.21 -13.35 2.12
C SER A 172 -12.41 -14.03 3.47
N ALA A 173 -11.36 -14.68 4.00
CA ALA A 173 -11.37 -15.31 5.31
C ALA A 173 -10.89 -14.36 6.44
N ASP A 174 -10.74 -13.05 6.19
CA ASP A 174 -10.17 -12.09 7.15
C ASP A 174 -8.84 -12.57 7.76
N GLY A 175 -8.02 -13.29 6.98
CA GLY A 175 -6.75 -13.86 7.43
C GLY A 175 -6.86 -15.13 8.30
N ARG A 176 -8.03 -15.74 8.43
CA ARG A 176 -8.27 -16.92 9.30
C ARG A 176 -7.98 -18.26 8.63
N ILE A 177 -7.80 -18.28 7.30
CA ILE A 177 -7.44 -19.50 6.59
C ILE A 177 -6.01 -19.93 6.93
N ALA A 178 -5.83 -21.21 7.27
CA ALA A 178 -4.51 -21.75 7.58
C ALA A 178 -3.63 -21.84 6.30
N ILE A 179 -2.36 -21.46 6.41
CA ILE A 179 -1.41 -21.55 5.27
C ILE A 179 -1.24 -22.98 4.77
N ARG A 180 -1.39 -23.98 5.66
CA ARG A 180 -1.42 -25.40 5.28
C ARG A 180 -2.59 -25.71 4.32
N GLN A 181 -3.74 -25.11 4.55
CA GLN A 181 -4.92 -25.31 3.70
C GLN A 181 -4.69 -24.67 2.31
N LEU A 182 -4.10 -23.45 2.25
CA LEU A 182 -3.72 -22.84 0.98
C LEU A 182 -2.73 -23.71 0.19
N ALA A 183 -1.74 -24.30 0.89
CA ALA A 183 -0.78 -25.21 0.27
C ALA A 183 -1.47 -26.46 -0.32
N GLN A 184 -2.44 -27.03 0.41
CA GLN A 184 -3.23 -28.17 -0.08
C GLN A 184 -4.10 -27.80 -1.29
N GLN A 185 -4.78 -26.66 -1.23
CA GLN A 185 -5.67 -26.20 -2.30
C GLN A 185 -4.94 -25.84 -3.60
N THR A 186 -3.72 -25.33 -3.49
CA THR A 186 -2.90 -24.93 -4.63
C THR A 186 -2.00 -26.04 -5.16
N GLY A 187 -1.81 -27.13 -4.40
CA GLY A 187 -0.85 -28.19 -4.72
C GLY A 187 0.62 -27.80 -4.53
N TYR A 188 0.91 -26.62 -3.97
CA TYR A 188 2.27 -26.13 -3.75
C TYR A 188 2.70 -26.30 -2.29
N SER A 189 4.03 -26.46 -2.08
CA SER A 189 4.58 -26.47 -0.72
C SER A 189 4.48 -25.10 -0.07
N ARG A 190 4.39 -25.05 1.27
CA ARG A 190 4.43 -23.78 2.02
C ARG A 190 5.66 -22.95 1.71
N ARG A 191 6.83 -23.60 1.57
CA ARG A 191 8.08 -22.91 1.21
C ARG A 191 8.00 -22.22 -0.15
N TYR A 192 7.37 -22.86 -1.13
CA TYR A 192 7.18 -22.25 -2.45
C TYR A 192 6.19 -21.09 -2.41
N LEU A 193 5.10 -21.23 -1.67
CA LEU A 193 4.16 -20.12 -1.46
C LEU A 193 4.85 -18.93 -0.76
N ASP A 194 5.70 -19.16 0.24
CA ASP A 194 6.49 -18.12 0.89
C ASP A 194 7.39 -17.36 -0.11
N GLN A 195 8.03 -18.08 -1.03
CA GLN A 195 8.87 -17.46 -2.06
C GLN A 195 8.05 -16.61 -3.04
N LEU A 196 6.93 -17.16 -3.54
CA LEU A 196 6.01 -16.41 -4.41
C LEU A 196 5.48 -15.14 -3.74
N PHE A 197 5.04 -15.26 -2.49
CA PHE A 197 4.52 -14.12 -1.75
C PHE A 197 5.59 -13.06 -1.48
N LYS A 198 6.81 -13.45 -1.12
CA LYS A 198 7.92 -12.51 -0.99
C LYS A 198 8.18 -11.75 -2.29
N GLN A 199 8.12 -12.44 -3.43
CA GLN A 199 8.33 -11.83 -4.73
C GLN A 199 7.19 -10.90 -5.14
N HIS A 200 5.94 -11.34 -5.02
CA HIS A 200 4.77 -10.63 -5.57
C HIS A 200 4.12 -9.66 -4.59
N VAL A 201 4.20 -9.94 -3.28
CA VAL A 201 3.52 -9.18 -2.21
C VAL A 201 4.51 -8.44 -1.32
N GLY A 202 5.73 -8.98 -1.17
CA GLY A 202 6.74 -8.47 -0.24
C GLY A 202 6.62 -9.01 1.18
N LEU A 203 5.52 -9.71 1.50
CA LEU A 203 5.23 -10.32 2.80
C LEU A 203 5.02 -11.83 2.63
N PRO A 204 5.46 -12.66 3.59
CA PRO A 204 5.02 -14.06 3.65
C PRO A 204 3.50 -14.17 3.84
N PRO A 205 2.84 -15.24 3.35
CA PRO A 205 1.38 -15.37 3.47
C PRO A 205 0.89 -15.37 4.93
N LYS A 206 1.68 -15.92 5.87
CA LYS A 206 1.35 -15.90 7.31
C LYS A 206 1.33 -14.47 7.87
N VAL A 207 2.25 -13.61 7.44
CA VAL A 207 2.31 -12.21 7.87
C VAL A 207 1.14 -11.43 7.28
N LEU A 208 0.84 -11.60 5.98
CA LEU A 208 -0.32 -10.96 5.34
C LEU A 208 -1.63 -11.41 6.01
N ALA A 209 -1.78 -12.70 6.35
CA ALA A 209 -2.91 -13.21 7.13
C ALA A 209 -3.05 -12.46 8.47
N GLY A 210 -1.95 -12.26 9.19
CA GLY A 210 -1.92 -11.46 10.43
C GLY A 210 -2.38 -10.02 10.22
N VAL A 211 -1.93 -9.39 9.13
CA VAL A 211 -2.35 -8.03 8.77
C VAL A 211 -3.85 -7.96 8.52
N PHE A 212 -4.44 -8.92 7.80
CA PHE A 212 -5.90 -8.93 7.56
C PHE A 212 -6.70 -9.15 8.83
N ARG A 213 -6.26 -10.06 9.75
CA ARG A 213 -6.89 -10.22 11.07
C ARG A 213 -6.86 -8.92 11.87
N PHE A 214 -5.68 -8.28 11.92
CA PHE A 214 -5.52 -7.00 12.58
C PHE A 214 -6.41 -5.91 11.99
N GLN A 215 -6.51 -5.82 10.66
CA GLN A 215 -7.37 -4.86 9.98
C GLN A 215 -8.87 -5.08 10.28
N LYS A 216 -9.31 -6.33 10.40
CA LYS A 216 -10.66 -6.65 10.84
C LYS A 216 -10.90 -6.15 12.28
N PHE A 217 -10.00 -6.49 13.20
CA PHE A 217 -10.05 -6.01 14.58
C PHE A 217 -10.07 -4.48 14.65
N TYR A 218 -9.13 -3.82 13.96
CA TYR A 218 -9.01 -2.35 13.98
C TYR A 218 -10.27 -1.65 13.46
N ARG A 219 -10.86 -2.13 12.37
CA ARG A 219 -12.12 -1.59 11.83
C ARG A 219 -13.29 -1.70 12.81
N ARG A 220 -13.40 -2.83 13.50
CA ARG A 220 -14.46 -3.05 14.50
C ARG A 220 -14.26 -2.17 15.73
N TRP A 221 -13.01 -2.06 16.19
CA TRP A 221 -12.66 -1.18 17.30
C TRP A 221 -12.90 0.29 16.95
N ALA A 222 -12.45 0.77 15.81
CA ALA A 222 -12.69 2.12 15.32
C ALA A 222 -14.20 2.40 15.09
N GLY A 223 -14.98 1.36 14.81
CA GLY A 223 -16.45 1.40 14.74
C GLY A 223 -17.17 1.42 16.09
N GLY A 224 -16.43 1.53 17.21
CA GLY A 224 -16.99 1.69 18.56
C GLY A 224 -17.22 0.40 19.36
N GLN A 225 -16.75 -0.76 18.88
CA GLN A 225 -16.79 -1.98 19.69
C GLN A 225 -15.74 -1.95 20.80
N SER A 226 -16.09 -2.43 22.00
CA SER A 226 -15.18 -2.43 23.13
C SER A 226 -14.01 -3.40 22.89
N PHE A 227 -12.83 -3.06 23.43
CA PHE A 227 -11.65 -3.92 23.34
C PHE A 227 -11.89 -5.31 23.93
N ASP A 228 -12.60 -5.40 25.05
CA ASP A 228 -12.91 -6.67 25.70
C ASP A 228 -13.82 -7.56 24.86
N ALA A 229 -14.80 -6.99 24.14
CA ALA A 229 -15.64 -7.74 23.21
C ALA A 229 -14.86 -8.28 22.00
N LEU A 230 -13.77 -7.60 21.61
CA LEU A 230 -12.92 -7.99 20.47
C LEU A 230 -11.76 -8.92 20.87
N LYS A 231 -11.44 -8.97 22.16
CA LYS A 231 -10.31 -9.74 22.68
C LYS A 231 -10.47 -11.25 22.45
N SER A 232 -11.67 -11.79 22.61
CA SER A 232 -11.96 -13.20 22.33
C SER A 232 -11.66 -13.57 20.88
N ASP A 233 -12.05 -12.71 19.92
CA ASP A 233 -11.82 -12.92 18.48
C ASP A 233 -10.32 -12.97 18.13
N LEU A 234 -9.47 -12.28 18.89
CA LEU A 234 -8.00 -12.30 18.67
C LEU A 234 -7.34 -13.58 19.19
N TYR A 235 -7.89 -14.18 20.24
CA TYR A 235 -7.28 -15.35 20.93
C TYR A 235 -7.83 -16.70 20.44
N GLU A 236 -9.01 -16.73 19.81
CA GLU A 236 -9.57 -17.97 19.27
C GLU A 236 -8.82 -18.50 18.03
N ASP A 237 -7.91 -17.70 17.45
CA ASP A 237 -7.16 -18.00 16.23
C ASP A 237 -5.69 -18.42 16.47
N TYR A 238 -5.28 -18.65 17.73
CA TYR A 238 -3.96 -19.16 18.14
C TYR A 238 -4.10 -20.51 18.86
#